data_74a3841703b35cc24fef72876f0ebb51
#
_entry.id   74a3841703b35cc24fef72876f0ebb51
#
_cell.length_a   1.000
_cell.length_b   1.000
_cell.length_c   1.000
_cell.angle_alpha   90.00
_cell.angle_beta   90.00
_cell.angle_gamma   90.00
#
_symmetry.space_group_name_H-M   'P 1'
#
loop_
_entity.id
_entity.type
_entity.pdbx_description
1 polymer ?
#
loop_
_entity_poly.entity_id
_entity_poly.type
_entity_poly.pdbx_seq_one_letter_code
_entity_poly.pdbx_strand_id
1 'polypeptide(L)'
;MKRLILICTTFLMMFVSSVSAAQKLTIADVTSSKFAPKVVSGINPIEGTDTYARISDDGKRIVTYSFKTGRELSVLFDVNNTMGEKIKSFDGYTMSPDGTRMLIQTKTNYIYRRSYTAVHYIYTIASRKLERLSDGGPQQVPTWSADGQQVAFVREGNIFLVKLLYDNAEIQVTKDGKFNEVINGIPDWVNEEEFGFNRALTFNADGTMLCWIRYDE
;
A
#
# COMPACT_ATOMS: atom_id res chain seq x y z
N MET A 1 -28.57 -46.11 -53.17
CA MET A 1 -28.68 -46.39 -51.75
C MET A 1 -27.35 -46.73 -51.12
N LYS A 2 -26.53 -47.67 -51.56
CA LYS A 2 -25.22 -47.99 -50.92
C LYS A 2 -24.22 -46.86 -50.82
N ARG A 3 -24.14 -45.90 -51.79
CA ARG A 3 -23.24 -44.73 -51.75
C ARG A 3 -23.69 -43.65 -50.74
N LEU A 4 -25.01 -43.53 -50.55
CA LEU A 4 -25.55 -42.56 -49.58
C LEU A 4 -25.30 -42.99 -48.15
N ILE A 5 -25.39 -44.29 -47.84
CA ILE A 5 -25.11 -44.88 -46.55
C ILE A 5 -23.64 -44.74 -46.19
N LEU A 6 -22.72 -44.88 -47.15
CA LEU A 6 -21.28 -44.73 -46.92
C LEU A 6 -20.90 -43.27 -46.60
N ILE A 7 -21.53 -42.27 -47.24
CA ILE A 7 -21.32 -40.85 -46.94
C ILE A 7 -21.86 -40.47 -45.55
N CYS A 8 -23.02 -40.98 -45.14
CA CYS A 8 -23.56 -40.74 -43.80
C CYS A 8 -22.72 -41.37 -42.70
N THR A 9 -22.15 -42.57 -42.91
CA THR A 9 -21.25 -43.19 -41.90
C THR A 9 -19.92 -42.49 -41.78
N THR A 10 -19.33 -41.96 -42.86
CA THR A 10 -18.10 -41.18 -42.80
C THR A 10 -18.35 -39.81 -42.14
N PHE A 11 -19.50 -39.17 -42.38
CA PHE A 11 -19.86 -37.93 -41.69
C PHE A 11 -20.15 -38.14 -40.20
N LEU A 12 -20.74 -39.26 -39.80
CA LEU A 12 -20.96 -39.59 -38.39
C LEU A 12 -19.67 -39.93 -37.66
N MET A 13 -18.66 -40.53 -38.32
CA MET A 13 -17.34 -40.78 -37.73
C MET A 13 -16.48 -39.49 -37.55
N MET A 14 -16.71 -38.44 -38.33
CA MET A 14 -16.03 -37.18 -38.14
C MET A 14 -16.55 -36.36 -36.95
N PHE A 15 -17.76 -36.62 -36.46
CA PHE A 15 -18.35 -35.94 -35.31
C PHE A 15 -17.95 -36.53 -33.95
N VAL A 16 -17.34 -37.71 -33.90
CA VAL A 16 -16.98 -38.39 -32.65
C VAL A 16 -15.55 -38.08 -32.16
N SER A 17 -14.75 -37.35 -32.95
CA SER A 17 -13.33 -37.15 -32.65
C SER A 17 -12.97 -35.88 -31.89
N SER A 18 -13.91 -35.14 -31.31
CA SER A 18 -13.63 -34.03 -30.43
C SER A 18 -14.06 -34.26 -28.98
N VAL A 19 -13.75 -35.44 -28.45
CA VAL A 19 -13.66 -35.58 -27.00
C VAL A 19 -12.38 -34.85 -26.58
N SER A 20 -12.52 -33.57 -26.29
CA SER A 20 -11.47 -32.80 -25.63
C SER A 20 -11.13 -33.56 -24.34
N ALA A 21 -10.01 -34.27 -24.33
CA ALA A 21 -9.53 -34.89 -23.11
C ALA A 21 -9.39 -33.83 -22.05
N ALA A 22 -10.25 -33.86 -21.05
CA ALA A 22 -10.16 -32.94 -19.92
C ALA A 22 -8.73 -33.01 -19.37
N GLN A 23 -7.99 -31.94 -19.50
CA GLN A 23 -6.61 -31.87 -19.00
C GLN A 23 -6.66 -32.06 -17.49
N LYS A 24 -6.04 -33.12 -17.00
CA LYS A 24 -5.96 -33.36 -15.55
C LYS A 24 -5.13 -32.23 -14.91
N LEU A 25 -5.69 -31.65 -13.87
CA LEU A 25 -4.96 -30.69 -13.04
C LEU A 25 -3.79 -31.40 -12.34
N THR A 26 -2.62 -30.82 -12.43
CA THR A 26 -1.43 -31.28 -11.69
C THR A 26 -1.22 -30.40 -10.45
N ILE A 27 -0.43 -30.87 -9.50
CA ILE A 27 -0.01 -30.05 -8.33
C ILE A 27 0.70 -28.78 -8.82
N ALA A 28 1.55 -28.88 -9.83
CA ALA A 28 2.22 -27.73 -10.43
C ALA A 28 1.23 -26.71 -11.02
N ASP A 29 0.12 -27.14 -11.62
CA ASP A 29 -0.92 -26.23 -12.11
C ASP A 29 -1.60 -25.46 -10.97
N VAL A 30 -1.84 -26.14 -9.83
CA VAL A 30 -2.53 -25.53 -8.67
C VAL A 30 -1.60 -24.60 -7.88
N THR A 31 -0.31 -24.93 -7.77
CA THR A 31 0.68 -24.13 -7.03
C THR A 31 1.30 -23.01 -7.85
N SER A 32 1.12 -23.03 -9.19
CA SER A 32 1.57 -21.96 -10.08
C SER A 32 0.53 -20.85 -10.19
N SER A 33 0.92 -19.71 -10.75
CA SER A 33 0.01 -18.60 -11.08
C SER A 33 -0.88 -18.86 -12.30
N LYS A 34 -0.88 -20.08 -12.89
CA LYS A 34 -1.59 -20.41 -14.14
C LYS A 34 -3.10 -20.13 -14.07
N PHE A 35 -3.71 -20.38 -12.92
CA PHE A 35 -5.13 -20.14 -12.67
C PHE A 35 -5.40 -18.96 -11.74
N ALA A 36 -4.38 -18.14 -11.45
CA ALA A 36 -4.57 -16.95 -10.65
C ALA A 36 -5.55 -16.00 -11.36
N PRO A 37 -6.57 -15.49 -10.66
CA PRO A 37 -7.50 -14.54 -11.26
C PRO A 37 -6.76 -13.25 -11.64
N LYS A 38 -7.14 -12.67 -12.78
CA LYS A 38 -6.71 -11.31 -13.11
C LYS A 38 -7.52 -10.34 -12.23
N VAL A 39 -6.87 -9.79 -11.22
CA VAL A 39 -7.50 -8.81 -10.32
C VAL A 39 -6.91 -7.43 -10.56
N VAL A 40 -7.72 -6.40 -10.40
CA VAL A 40 -7.24 -5.03 -10.28
C VAL A 40 -7.01 -4.78 -8.80
N SER A 41 -5.76 -4.55 -8.40
CA SER A 41 -5.36 -4.30 -7.02
C SER A 41 -4.80 -2.90 -6.86
N GLY A 42 -4.69 -2.44 -5.60
CA GLY A 42 -4.07 -1.16 -5.27
C GLY A 42 -4.89 0.06 -5.73
N ILE A 43 -6.21 -0.09 -5.87
CA ILE A 43 -7.10 1.04 -6.16
C ILE A 43 -7.26 1.87 -4.88
N ASN A 44 -6.77 3.11 -4.91
CA ASN A 44 -6.94 4.08 -3.84
C ASN A 44 -7.82 5.23 -4.35
N PRO A 45 -9.11 5.30 -3.98
CA PRO A 45 -9.98 6.41 -4.36
C PRO A 45 -9.40 7.76 -3.92
N ILE A 46 -9.53 8.77 -4.77
CA ILE A 46 -9.20 10.15 -4.40
C ILE A 46 -10.50 10.83 -3.99
N GLU A 47 -10.57 11.20 -2.71
CA GLU A 47 -11.78 11.75 -2.11
C GLU A 47 -12.28 12.99 -2.87
N GLY A 48 -13.60 13.10 -3.02
CA GLY A 48 -14.27 14.21 -3.73
C GLY A 48 -14.10 14.19 -5.26
N THR A 49 -13.58 13.09 -5.84
CA THR A 49 -13.38 12.97 -7.30
C THR A 49 -13.88 11.64 -7.86
N ASP A 50 -14.09 11.56 -9.19
CA ASP A 50 -14.37 10.32 -9.92
C ASP A 50 -13.07 9.60 -10.36
N THR A 51 -12.01 9.71 -9.55
CA THR A 51 -10.70 9.17 -9.89
C THR A 51 -10.13 8.31 -8.77
N TYR A 52 -9.20 7.43 -9.13
CA TYR A 52 -8.41 6.65 -8.20
C TYR A 52 -6.93 6.73 -8.57
N ALA A 53 -6.08 6.56 -7.59
CA ALA A 53 -4.65 6.43 -7.79
C ALA A 53 -4.21 4.97 -7.58
N ARG A 54 -3.22 4.53 -8.35
CA ARG A 54 -2.54 3.25 -8.13
C ARG A 54 -1.05 3.36 -8.47
N ILE A 55 -0.28 2.43 -7.93
CA ILE A 55 1.12 2.26 -8.31
C ILE A 55 1.16 1.63 -9.70
N SER A 56 2.01 2.15 -10.58
CA SER A 56 2.24 1.59 -11.92
C SER A 56 2.85 0.18 -11.85
N ASP A 57 2.66 -0.61 -12.88
CA ASP A 57 3.09 -2.00 -12.91
C ASP A 57 4.63 -2.17 -12.79
N ASP A 58 5.40 -1.13 -13.15
CA ASP A 58 6.85 -1.07 -12.95
C ASP A 58 7.28 -0.62 -11.54
N GLY A 59 6.32 -0.31 -10.65
CA GLY A 59 6.58 0.12 -9.27
C GLY A 59 7.26 1.48 -9.12
N LYS A 60 7.28 2.32 -10.18
CA LYS A 60 8.05 3.57 -10.17
C LYS A 60 7.20 4.83 -10.16
N ARG A 61 5.89 4.73 -10.43
CA ARG A 61 4.99 5.87 -10.53
C ARG A 61 3.72 5.65 -9.73
N ILE A 62 3.12 6.72 -9.25
CA ILE A 62 1.74 6.77 -8.77
C ILE A 62 0.94 7.53 -9.82
N VAL A 63 -0.09 6.88 -10.35
CA VAL A 63 -0.84 7.37 -11.51
C VAL A 63 -2.31 7.42 -11.16
N THR A 64 -2.99 8.49 -11.60
CA THR A 64 -4.45 8.62 -11.45
C THR A 64 -5.18 8.06 -12.67
N TYR A 65 -6.32 7.46 -12.42
CA TYR A 65 -7.19 6.85 -13.42
C TYR A 65 -8.64 7.31 -13.21
N SER A 66 -9.41 7.38 -14.28
CA SER A 66 -10.85 7.62 -14.22
C SER A 66 -11.60 6.33 -13.84
N PHE A 67 -12.46 6.35 -12.83
CA PHE A 67 -13.37 5.24 -12.55
C PHE A 67 -14.31 4.95 -13.73
N LYS A 68 -14.74 5.99 -14.45
CA LYS A 68 -15.68 5.85 -15.54
C LYS A 68 -15.08 5.15 -16.77
N THR A 69 -13.82 5.41 -17.08
CA THR A 69 -13.20 4.94 -18.34
C THR A 69 -12.04 3.99 -18.16
N GLY A 70 -11.48 3.87 -16.95
CA GLY A 70 -10.25 3.13 -16.67
C GLY A 70 -8.99 3.73 -17.30
N ARG A 71 -9.09 4.92 -17.94
CA ARG A 71 -7.94 5.56 -18.59
C ARG A 71 -7.07 6.29 -17.61
N GLU A 72 -5.76 6.25 -17.88
CA GLU A 72 -4.77 7.08 -17.20
C GLU A 72 -5.08 8.56 -17.43
N LEU A 73 -4.98 9.37 -16.37
CA LEU A 73 -5.24 10.81 -16.40
C LEU A 73 -3.96 11.61 -16.14
N SER A 74 -3.25 11.33 -15.06
CA SER A 74 -2.05 12.08 -14.68
C SER A 74 -1.10 11.25 -13.82
N VAL A 75 0.17 11.65 -13.79
CA VAL A 75 1.19 11.10 -12.90
C VAL A 75 1.31 12.00 -11.68
N LEU A 76 1.01 11.46 -10.50
CA LEU A 76 1.15 12.17 -9.22
C LEU A 76 2.57 12.13 -8.68
N PHE A 77 3.26 11.00 -8.87
CA PHE A 77 4.62 10.75 -8.39
C PHE A 77 5.40 9.92 -9.41
N ASP A 78 6.68 10.25 -9.60
CA ASP A 78 7.62 9.46 -10.41
C ASP A 78 9.00 9.52 -9.76
N VAL A 79 9.58 8.37 -9.43
CA VAL A 79 10.91 8.27 -8.79
C VAL A 79 12.01 8.97 -9.60
N ASN A 80 11.86 9.03 -10.92
CA ASN A 80 12.83 9.67 -11.82
C ASN A 80 12.65 11.19 -11.91
N ASN A 81 11.56 11.74 -11.38
CA ASN A 81 11.19 13.16 -11.53
C ASN A 81 10.96 13.85 -10.18
N THR A 82 11.77 13.52 -9.18
CA THR A 82 11.75 14.18 -7.87
C THR A 82 12.82 15.26 -7.76
N MET A 83 12.53 16.29 -6.96
CA MET A 83 13.49 17.27 -6.48
C MET A 83 13.93 16.90 -5.05
N GLY A 84 15.18 17.16 -4.69
CA GLY A 84 15.74 16.79 -3.38
C GLY A 84 16.20 15.34 -3.35
N GLU A 85 15.69 14.56 -2.40
CA GLU A 85 16.06 13.15 -2.20
C GLU A 85 15.76 12.28 -3.44
N LYS A 86 16.57 11.24 -3.62
CA LYS A 86 16.42 10.29 -4.72
C LYS A 86 16.21 8.89 -4.19
N ILE A 87 15.17 8.23 -4.68
CA ILE A 87 14.87 6.83 -4.40
C ILE A 87 14.80 6.04 -5.71
N LYS A 88 15.09 4.75 -5.65
CA LYS A 88 15.06 3.87 -6.85
C LYS A 88 13.70 3.20 -7.05
N SER A 89 13.01 2.95 -5.96
CA SER A 89 11.70 2.29 -5.90
C SER A 89 11.02 2.67 -4.59
N PHE A 90 9.74 2.36 -4.49
CA PHE A 90 8.95 2.53 -3.27
C PHE A 90 7.97 1.35 -3.11
N ASP A 91 7.53 1.12 -1.89
CA ASP A 91 6.71 -0.05 -1.52
C ASP A 91 5.24 0.32 -1.34
N GLY A 92 4.96 1.60 -1.04
CA GLY A 92 3.61 2.10 -0.80
C GLY A 92 3.56 3.62 -0.67
N TYR A 93 2.36 4.15 -0.52
CA TYR A 93 2.15 5.57 -0.27
C TYR A 93 0.86 5.83 0.50
N THR A 94 0.80 6.99 1.15
CA THR A 94 -0.43 7.53 1.77
C THR A 94 -0.56 8.99 1.41
N MET A 95 -1.74 9.39 0.92
CA MET A 95 -2.04 10.79 0.60
C MET A 95 -2.30 11.58 1.89
N SER A 96 -1.86 12.84 1.93
CA SER A 96 -2.29 13.78 2.96
C SER A 96 -3.79 14.10 2.82
N PRO A 97 -4.52 14.43 3.90
CA PRO A 97 -5.95 14.72 3.84
C PRO A 97 -6.32 15.88 2.90
N ASP A 98 -5.43 16.86 2.75
CA ASP A 98 -5.59 18.00 1.84
C ASP A 98 -5.22 17.68 0.38
N GLY A 99 -4.74 16.47 0.09
CA GLY A 99 -4.35 16.01 -1.25
C GLY A 99 -3.10 16.69 -1.82
N THR A 100 -2.36 17.48 -1.03
CA THR A 100 -1.21 18.25 -1.53
C THR A 100 0.14 17.54 -1.38
N ARG A 101 0.20 16.54 -0.48
CA ARG A 101 1.41 15.77 -0.15
C ARG A 101 1.14 14.27 -0.12
N MET A 102 2.21 13.51 -0.13
CA MET A 102 2.20 12.06 0.08
C MET A 102 3.30 11.64 1.05
N LEU A 103 3.03 10.64 1.85
CA LEU A 103 4.07 9.82 2.47
C LEU A 103 4.42 8.69 1.50
N ILE A 104 5.67 8.64 1.09
CA ILE A 104 6.22 7.59 0.22
C ILE A 104 6.97 6.61 1.10
N GLN A 105 6.56 5.35 1.08
CA GLN A 105 7.11 4.26 1.89
C GLN A 105 8.19 3.51 1.11
N THR A 106 9.33 3.26 1.75
CA THR A 106 10.45 2.51 1.16
C THR A 106 11.09 1.60 2.20
N LYS A 107 11.86 0.61 1.74
CA LYS A 107 12.64 -0.28 2.62
C LYS A 107 11.79 -0.92 3.71
N THR A 108 10.63 -1.43 3.33
CA THR A 108 9.71 -2.09 4.24
C THR A 108 10.32 -3.37 4.79
N ASN A 109 10.34 -3.50 6.11
CA ASN A 109 10.77 -4.69 6.83
C ASN A 109 9.63 -5.15 7.75
N TYR A 110 8.97 -6.26 7.39
CA TYR A 110 7.86 -6.81 8.15
C TYR A 110 8.33 -7.39 9.48
N ILE A 111 7.58 -7.09 10.54
CA ILE A 111 7.78 -7.60 11.90
C ILE A 111 6.84 -8.78 12.13
N TYR A 112 5.53 -8.56 11.93
CA TYR A 112 4.46 -9.54 12.05
C TYR A 112 3.58 -9.49 10.80
N ARG A 113 2.35 -9.98 10.89
CA ARG A 113 1.42 -10.04 9.76
C ARG A 113 1.05 -8.66 9.21
N ARG A 114 0.95 -7.64 10.06
CA ARG A 114 0.53 -6.27 9.70
C ARG A 114 1.55 -5.22 10.04
N SER A 115 2.33 -5.44 11.11
CA SER A 115 3.34 -4.49 11.54
C SER A 115 4.62 -4.58 10.73
N TYR A 116 5.20 -3.44 10.47
CA TYR A 116 6.45 -3.31 9.74
C TYR A 116 7.16 -2.01 10.15
N THR A 117 8.46 -1.97 9.94
CA THR A 117 9.24 -0.73 9.89
C THR A 117 9.50 -0.34 8.45
N ALA A 118 9.55 0.96 8.16
CA ALA A 118 9.91 1.45 6.84
C ALA A 118 10.55 2.83 6.93
N VAL A 119 11.26 3.22 5.88
CA VAL A 119 11.76 4.60 5.73
C VAL A 119 10.72 5.37 4.91
N HIS A 120 10.19 6.45 5.49
CA HIS A 120 9.20 7.28 4.84
C HIS A 120 9.78 8.61 4.38
N TYR A 121 9.25 9.09 3.27
CA TYR A 121 9.55 10.39 2.70
C TYR A 121 8.27 11.20 2.55
N ILE A 122 8.38 12.52 2.71
CA ILE A 122 7.31 13.47 2.40
C ILE A 122 7.55 13.94 0.97
N TYR A 123 6.55 13.77 0.13
CA TYR A 123 6.55 14.28 -1.24
C TYR A 123 5.51 15.38 -1.39
N THR A 124 5.94 16.58 -1.78
CA THR A 124 5.06 17.69 -2.11
C THR A 124 4.76 17.69 -3.59
N ILE A 125 3.51 17.48 -3.97
CA ILE A 125 3.09 17.25 -5.36
C ILE A 125 3.42 18.45 -6.25
N ALA A 126 3.08 19.67 -5.85
CA ALA A 126 3.25 20.88 -6.64
C ALA A 126 4.72 21.18 -6.98
N SER A 127 5.62 21.00 -6.04
CA SER A 127 7.06 21.26 -6.21
C SER A 127 7.86 20.03 -6.63
N ARG A 128 7.26 18.84 -6.57
CA ARG A 128 7.92 17.54 -6.73
C ARG A 128 9.08 17.31 -5.75
N LYS A 129 9.07 18.02 -4.61
CA LYS A 129 10.10 17.91 -3.59
C LYS A 129 9.89 16.64 -2.78
N LEU A 130 10.93 15.83 -2.66
CA LEU A 130 10.99 14.63 -1.85
C LEU A 130 11.98 14.85 -0.71
N GLU A 131 11.53 14.68 0.53
CA GLU A 131 12.32 14.89 1.75
C GLU A 131 12.13 13.73 2.70
N ARG A 132 13.12 13.38 3.49
CA ARG A 132 12.94 12.37 4.54
C ARG A 132 11.92 12.82 5.56
N LEU A 133 11.09 11.91 6.03
CA LEU A 133 10.20 12.17 7.18
C LEU A 133 11.03 12.34 8.47
N SER A 134 12.10 11.55 8.62
CA SER A 134 12.96 11.53 9.80
C SER A 134 14.34 11.01 9.43
N ASP A 135 15.37 11.57 10.04
CA ASP A 135 16.76 11.09 9.96
C ASP A 135 17.11 10.07 11.07
N GLY A 136 16.22 9.89 12.04
CA GLY A 136 16.44 9.03 13.21
C GLY A 136 16.27 7.53 12.96
N GLY A 137 16.01 7.09 11.72
CA GLY A 137 15.84 5.69 11.37
C GLY A 137 14.43 5.32 10.92
N PRO A 138 14.14 4.01 10.70
CA PRO A 138 12.85 3.54 10.21
C PRO A 138 11.69 3.85 11.18
N GLN A 139 10.51 4.05 10.61
CA GLN A 139 9.30 4.41 11.34
C GLN A 139 8.24 3.31 11.20
N GLN A 140 7.34 3.26 12.18
CA GLN A 140 6.11 2.47 12.15
C GLN A 140 4.91 3.41 12.14
N VAL A 141 3.87 3.01 11.47
CA VAL A 141 2.52 3.60 11.44
C VAL A 141 2.46 5.12 11.28
N PRO A 142 3.17 5.72 10.29
CA PRO A 142 3.10 7.16 10.10
C PRO A 142 1.65 7.58 9.83
N THR A 143 1.19 8.60 10.53
CA THR A 143 -0.19 9.04 10.56
C THR A 143 -0.26 10.55 10.35
N TRP A 144 -0.99 10.98 9.33
CA TRP A 144 -1.26 12.38 9.06
C TRP A 144 -2.18 13.00 10.13
N SER A 145 -1.91 14.25 10.50
CA SER A 145 -2.93 15.07 11.15
C SER A 145 -4.05 15.42 10.16
N ALA A 146 -5.24 15.72 10.66
CA ALA A 146 -6.41 16.00 9.82
C ALA A 146 -6.21 17.22 8.88
N ASP A 147 -5.40 18.19 9.30
CA ASP A 147 -5.05 19.38 8.52
C ASP A 147 -3.87 19.15 7.55
N GLY A 148 -3.27 17.94 7.54
CA GLY A 148 -2.12 17.60 6.69
C GLY A 148 -0.81 18.32 7.03
N GLN A 149 -0.71 18.99 8.20
CA GLN A 149 0.44 19.79 8.58
C GLN A 149 1.43 19.06 9.51
N GLN A 150 1.03 17.89 10.01
CA GLN A 150 1.84 17.10 10.93
C GLN A 150 1.77 15.63 10.58
N VAL A 151 2.84 14.90 10.92
CA VAL A 151 2.87 13.43 10.85
C VAL A 151 3.36 12.90 12.19
N ALA A 152 2.56 12.06 12.83
CA ALA A 152 2.99 11.27 13.98
C ALA A 152 3.44 9.89 13.53
N PHE A 153 4.46 9.32 14.16
CA PHE A 153 4.91 7.96 13.92
C PHE A 153 5.52 7.34 15.17
N VAL A 154 5.71 6.02 15.15
CA VAL A 154 6.37 5.30 16.23
C VAL A 154 7.77 4.85 15.78
N ARG A 155 8.74 4.99 16.66
CA ARG A 155 10.10 4.45 16.54
C ARG A 155 10.55 3.95 17.91
N GLU A 156 10.99 2.68 17.97
CA GLU A 156 11.48 2.04 19.21
C GLU A 156 10.49 2.19 20.38
N GLY A 157 9.20 1.93 20.14
CA GLY A 157 8.14 2.01 21.14
C GLY A 157 7.79 3.44 21.61
N ASN A 158 8.36 4.48 21.01
CA ASN A 158 8.08 5.87 21.33
C ASN A 158 7.44 6.61 20.16
N ILE A 159 6.58 7.57 20.51
CA ILE A 159 5.90 8.44 19.55
C ILE A 159 6.76 9.64 19.24
N PHE A 160 6.84 9.97 17.96
CA PHE A 160 7.47 11.16 17.42
C PHE A 160 6.46 11.94 16.57
N LEU A 161 6.62 13.25 16.51
CA LEU A 161 5.80 14.19 15.76
C LEU A 161 6.68 15.04 14.88
N VAL A 162 6.40 15.07 13.58
CA VAL A 162 7.05 15.96 12.60
C VAL A 162 6.08 17.08 12.24
N LYS A 163 6.53 18.34 12.40
CA LYS A 163 5.78 19.55 12.06
C LYS A 163 6.29 20.13 10.74
N LEU A 164 5.49 19.98 9.68
CA LEU A 164 5.89 20.30 8.31
C LEU A 164 6.06 21.82 8.06
N LEU A 165 5.30 22.64 8.76
CA LEU A 165 5.42 24.11 8.65
C LEU A 165 6.69 24.67 9.31
N TYR A 166 7.40 23.85 10.08
CA TYR A 166 8.60 24.25 10.82
C TYR A 166 9.82 23.47 10.33
N ASP A 167 10.02 23.45 9.03
CA ASP A 167 11.15 22.79 8.37
C ASP A 167 11.29 21.31 8.77
N ASN A 168 10.15 20.60 8.81
CA ASN A 168 10.05 19.20 9.22
C ASN A 168 10.62 18.91 10.62
N ALA A 169 10.48 19.88 11.55
CA ALA A 169 10.98 19.73 12.92
C ALA A 169 10.39 18.47 13.60
N GLU A 170 11.27 17.55 13.98
CA GLU A 170 10.91 16.32 14.70
C GLU A 170 10.92 16.55 16.22
N ILE A 171 9.88 16.13 16.91
CA ILE A 171 9.73 16.23 18.35
C ILE A 171 9.42 14.82 18.89
N GLN A 172 10.18 14.38 19.89
CA GLN A 172 9.85 13.15 20.63
C GLN A 172 8.76 13.43 21.65
N VAL A 173 7.61 12.75 21.53
CA VAL A 173 6.43 12.94 22.38
C VAL A 173 6.50 12.07 23.63
N THR A 174 6.82 10.77 23.48
CA THR A 174 7.00 9.83 24.62
C THR A 174 8.46 9.43 24.74
N LYS A 175 8.88 9.03 25.95
CA LYS A 175 10.30 8.69 26.25
C LYS A 175 10.45 7.43 27.09
N ASP A 176 9.33 6.78 27.38
CA ASP A 176 9.25 5.60 28.26
C ASP A 176 9.16 4.28 27.49
N GLY A 177 9.17 4.34 26.14
CA GLY A 177 9.17 3.15 25.29
C GLY A 177 10.38 2.27 25.59
N LYS A 178 10.13 0.99 25.83
CA LYS A 178 11.14 -0.01 26.15
C LYS A 178 10.71 -1.37 25.60
N PHE A 179 11.60 -2.01 24.87
CA PHE A 179 11.32 -3.29 24.24
C PHE A 179 10.84 -4.34 25.24
N ASN A 180 9.72 -5.00 24.93
CA ASN A 180 9.02 -5.98 25.77
C ASN A 180 8.60 -5.47 27.18
N GLU A 181 8.43 -4.17 27.34
CA GLU A 181 7.93 -3.60 28.61
C GLU A 181 6.91 -2.49 28.36
N VAL A 182 7.28 -1.44 27.57
CA VAL A 182 6.40 -0.32 27.32
C VAL A 182 6.37 0.01 25.82
N ILE A 183 5.17 0.01 25.25
CA ILE A 183 4.93 0.31 23.85
C ILE A 183 3.90 1.43 23.73
N ASN A 184 4.23 2.50 23.01
CA ASN A 184 3.34 3.63 22.78
C ASN A 184 2.90 3.67 21.32
N GLY A 185 1.58 3.75 21.08
CA GLY A 185 1.01 4.06 19.76
C GLY A 185 0.95 2.91 18.75
N ILE A 186 1.46 1.73 19.10
CA ILE A 186 1.30 0.48 18.35
C ILE A 186 0.90 -0.64 19.33
N PRO A 187 0.17 -1.67 18.87
CA PRO A 187 -0.17 -2.80 19.70
C PRO A 187 1.03 -3.74 19.93
N ASP A 188 0.96 -4.56 20.98
CA ASP A 188 1.76 -5.77 21.11
C ASP A 188 1.32 -6.83 20.07
N TRP A 189 2.06 -7.96 20.03
CA TRP A 189 1.77 -9.04 19.09
C TRP A 189 0.37 -9.65 19.29
N VAL A 190 -0.06 -9.85 20.53
CA VAL A 190 -1.36 -10.48 20.84
C VAL A 190 -2.51 -9.59 20.36
N ASN A 191 -2.45 -8.29 20.69
CA ASN A 191 -3.47 -7.34 20.25
C ASN A 191 -3.47 -7.13 18.73
N GLU A 192 -2.31 -7.18 18.05
CA GLU A 192 -2.24 -7.14 16.59
C GLU A 192 -2.95 -8.34 15.95
N GLU A 193 -2.69 -9.56 16.42
CA GLU A 193 -3.25 -10.78 15.85
C GLU A 193 -4.74 -10.94 16.17
N GLU A 194 -5.16 -10.71 17.42
CA GLU A 194 -6.55 -10.92 17.86
C GLU A 194 -7.51 -9.85 17.33
N PHE A 195 -7.09 -8.59 17.29
CA PHE A 195 -7.96 -7.48 16.89
C PHE A 195 -7.68 -6.94 15.50
N GLY A 196 -6.63 -7.39 14.83
CA GLY A 196 -6.40 -7.12 13.43
C GLY A 196 -5.93 -5.70 13.09
N PHE A 197 -5.28 -5.00 14.02
CA PHE A 197 -4.74 -3.65 13.79
C PHE A 197 -3.25 -3.56 14.16
N ASN A 198 -2.53 -2.61 13.57
CA ASN A 198 -1.12 -2.34 13.86
C ASN A 198 -0.85 -0.89 14.27
N ARG A 199 -1.91 -0.06 14.38
CA ARG A 199 -1.81 1.35 14.76
C ARG A 199 -2.74 1.64 15.92
N ALA A 200 -2.18 2.14 17.01
CA ALA A 200 -2.88 2.50 18.24
C ALA A 200 -2.69 3.98 18.58
N LEU A 201 -2.62 4.85 17.57
CA LEU A 201 -2.57 6.30 17.70
C LEU A 201 -3.44 6.97 16.65
N THR A 202 -3.98 8.14 16.96
CA THR A 202 -4.78 8.95 16.03
C THR A 202 -4.81 10.41 16.45
N PHE A 203 -4.94 11.31 15.47
CA PHE A 203 -5.25 12.71 15.74
C PHE A 203 -6.75 12.91 15.92
N ASN A 204 -7.13 13.97 16.66
CA ASN A 204 -8.49 14.47 16.65
C ASN A 204 -8.83 15.16 15.29
N ALA A 205 -10.09 15.55 15.11
CA ALA A 205 -10.61 16.05 13.84
C ALA A 205 -9.95 17.37 13.37
N ASP A 206 -9.43 18.18 14.26
CA ASP A 206 -8.75 19.44 13.93
C ASP A 206 -7.21 19.34 13.93
N GLY A 207 -6.65 18.14 14.18
CA GLY A 207 -5.22 17.89 14.18
C GLY A 207 -4.43 18.47 15.37
N THR A 208 -5.12 19.02 16.38
CA THR A 208 -4.47 19.69 17.51
C THR A 208 -4.08 18.77 18.65
N MET A 209 -4.72 17.61 18.76
CA MET A 209 -4.46 16.61 19.80
C MET A 209 -4.12 15.26 19.18
N LEU A 210 -3.22 14.54 19.83
CA LEU A 210 -2.85 13.17 19.52
C LEU A 210 -3.29 12.26 20.69
N CYS A 211 -4.07 11.24 20.38
CA CYS A 211 -4.47 10.18 21.33
C CYS A 211 -3.73 8.89 20.97
N TRP A 212 -3.29 8.13 21.95
CA TRP A 212 -2.69 6.82 21.74
C TRP A 212 -2.97 5.86 22.91
N ILE A 213 -2.79 4.58 22.63
CA ILE A 213 -2.78 3.54 23.66
C ILE A 213 -1.33 3.30 24.08
N ARG A 214 -1.09 3.25 25.38
CA ARG A 214 0.17 2.81 25.98
C ARG A 214 -0.05 1.41 26.54
N TYR A 215 0.74 0.47 26.06
CA TYR A 215 0.77 -0.90 26.57
C TYR A 215 1.89 -1.00 27.60
N ASP A 216 1.63 -1.71 28.70
CA ASP A 216 2.57 -1.99 29.79
C ASP A 216 2.54 -3.51 29.96
N GLU A 217 3.59 -4.21 29.51
CA GLU A 217 3.69 -5.67 29.41
C GLU A 217 4.40 -6.29 30.63
#